data_37451931fe4129ce96fa66110f2a7fbc
#
_entry.id   37451931fe4129ce96fa66110f2a7fbc
#
_cell.length_a   1.000
_cell.length_b   1.000
_cell.length_c   1.000
_cell.angle_alpha   90.00
_cell.angle_beta   90.00
_cell.angle_gamma   90.00
#
_symmetry.space_group_name_H-M   'P 1'
#
loop_
_entity.id
_entity.type
_entity.pdbx_description
1 polymer ?
#
loop_
_entity_poly.entity_id
_entity_poly.type
_entity_poly.pdbx_seq_one_letter_code
_entity_poly.pdbx_strand_id
1 'polypeptide(L)'
;IFILINNNKKILPTIKSRCLEFKISMSNKNALSVIDKLLDGKLFEFINKELLDYYFTPGKIYKLIKFSKEFEISLKDTSLHEFISLIIRESYYKKDNFIRYLIFDLIEHYLIDKISLENTNLFNHLFKQIENTKKFNLDEEALFIEFKTNFLNG
;
A
#
# COMPACT_ATOMS: atom_id res chain seq x y z
N ILE A 1 10.80 32.99 -10.26
CA ILE A 1 9.92 31.80 -10.46
C ILE A 1 10.03 30.95 -9.21
N PHE A 2 8.88 30.61 -8.57
CA PHE A 2 8.83 29.70 -7.44
C PHE A 2 8.21 28.38 -7.90
N ILE A 3 8.82 27.26 -7.53
CA ILE A 3 8.31 25.91 -7.81
C ILE A 3 7.81 25.32 -6.50
N LEU A 4 6.52 25.00 -6.44
CA LEU A 4 5.87 24.34 -5.31
C LEU A 4 5.64 22.88 -5.69
N ILE A 5 6.30 21.95 -5.00
CA ILE A 5 6.07 20.51 -5.16
C ILE A 5 5.18 20.05 -4.02
N ASN A 6 4.01 19.51 -4.35
CA ASN A 6 3.06 19.04 -3.37
C ASN A 6 2.61 17.61 -3.69
N ASN A 7 2.59 16.77 -2.67
CA ASN A 7 2.19 15.38 -2.78
C ASN A 7 0.74 15.22 -2.27
N ASN A 8 -0.25 15.58 -3.12
CA ASN A 8 -1.70 15.43 -2.88
C ASN A 8 -2.26 16.09 -1.60
N LYS A 9 -1.51 16.96 -0.94
CA LYS A 9 -2.02 17.72 0.20
C LYS A 9 -2.87 18.89 -0.30
N LYS A 10 -3.91 19.26 0.46
CA LYS A 10 -4.74 20.42 0.14
C LYS A 10 -3.89 21.68 0.15
N ILE A 11 -3.74 22.29 -1.02
CA ILE A 11 -3.14 23.61 -1.16
C ILE A 11 -4.25 24.65 -0.97
N LEU A 12 -3.94 25.75 -0.28
CA LEU A 12 -4.88 26.85 -0.11
C LEU A 12 -5.36 27.35 -1.48
N PRO A 13 -6.68 27.56 -1.66
CA PRO A 13 -7.22 28.04 -2.93
C PRO A 13 -6.57 29.32 -3.43
N THR A 14 -6.19 30.23 -2.50
CA THR A 14 -5.49 31.47 -2.79
C THR A 14 -4.09 31.30 -3.38
N ILE A 15 -3.41 30.22 -3.06
CA ILE A 15 -2.11 29.86 -3.67
C ILE A 15 -2.38 29.18 -5.02
N LYS A 16 -3.32 28.25 -5.06
CA LYS A 16 -3.65 27.50 -6.28
C LYS A 16 -4.09 28.43 -7.42
N SER A 17 -4.88 29.47 -7.13
CA SER A 17 -5.33 30.45 -8.13
C SER A 17 -4.24 31.31 -8.74
N ARG A 18 -3.05 31.36 -8.12
CA ARG A 18 -1.89 32.13 -8.56
C ARG A 18 -0.79 31.29 -9.18
N CYS A 19 -1.00 29.97 -9.30
CA CYS A 19 0.00 29.04 -9.81
C CYS A 19 -0.51 28.31 -11.06
N LEU A 20 0.41 27.97 -11.94
CA LEU A 20 0.16 26.98 -12.98
C LEU A 20 0.29 25.58 -12.35
N GLU A 21 -0.75 24.76 -12.45
CA GLU A 21 -0.77 23.43 -11.89
C GLU A 21 -0.39 22.40 -12.96
N PHE A 22 0.68 21.67 -12.72
CA PHE A 22 1.07 20.53 -13.52
C PHE A 22 0.89 19.23 -12.71
N LYS A 23 0.03 18.34 -13.18
CA LYS A 23 -0.11 17.00 -12.59
C LYS A 23 0.95 16.08 -13.20
N ILE A 24 1.88 15.64 -12.37
CA ILE A 24 2.90 14.67 -12.76
C ILE A 24 2.47 13.31 -12.21
N SER A 25 2.17 12.37 -13.11
CA SER A 25 1.88 10.98 -12.76
C SER A 25 2.92 10.06 -13.39
N MET A 26 3.29 9.01 -12.67
CA MET A 26 4.17 7.96 -13.17
C MET A 26 3.36 6.70 -13.39
N SER A 27 3.47 6.08 -14.57
CA SER A 27 2.83 4.77 -14.81
C SER A 27 3.52 3.68 -13.99
N ASN A 28 2.79 2.58 -13.69
CA ASN A 28 3.38 1.45 -12.96
C ASN A 28 4.62 0.91 -13.68
N LYS A 29 4.57 0.75 -15.00
CA LYS A 29 5.71 0.33 -15.82
C LYS A 29 6.94 1.22 -15.63
N ASN A 30 6.75 2.54 -15.62
CA ASN A 30 7.85 3.49 -15.42
C ASN A 30 8.38 3.43 -13.98
N ALA A 31 7.50 3.27 -12.99
CA ALA A 31 7.89 3.13 -11.59
C ALA A 31 8.76 1.88 -11.38
N LEU A 32 8.34 0.74 -11.94
CA LEU A 32 9.09 -0.51 -11.90
C LEU A 32 10.45 -0.39 -12.64
N SER A 33 10.48 0.26 -13.81
CA SER A 33 11.73 0.48 -14.55
C SER A 33 12.72 1.35 -13.78
N VAL A 34 12.25 2.38 -13.07
CA VAL A 34 13.11 3.24 -12.24
C VAL A 34 13.70 2.45 -11.06
N ILE A 35 12.88 1.69 -10.35
CA ILE A 35 13.39 0.93 -9.20
C ILE A 35 14.29 -0.23 -9.63
N ASP A 36 13.99 -0.89 -10.75
CA ASP A 36 14.83 -1.96 -11.28
C ASP A 36 16.22 -1.44 -11.64
N LYS A 37 16.31 -0.27 -12.27
CA LYS A 37 17.63 0.39 -12.51
C LYS A 37 18.36 0.72 -11.22
N LEU A 38 17.66 1.14 -10.16
CA LEU A 38 18.28 1.43 -8.86
C LEU A 38 18.75 0.17 -8.14
N LEU A 39 18.25 -1.00 -8.53
CA LEU A 39 18.61 -2.31 -8.00
C LEU A 39 19.49 -3.13 -8.98
N ASP A 40 20.13 -2.47 -9.93
CA ASP A 40 21.02 -3.09 -10.92
C ASP A 40 20.34 -4.24 -11.73
N GLY A 41 19.05 -4.09 -12.06
CA GLY A 41 18.27 -5.08 -12.80
C GLY A 41 17.82 -6.28 -11.98
N LYS A 42 17.86 -6.21 -10.64
CA LYS A 42 17.58 -7.33 -9.73
C LYS A 42 16.27 -7.23 -8.96
N LEU A 43 15.33 -6.38 -9.42
CA LEU A 43 14.07 -6.16 -8.70
C LEU A 43 13.35 -7.47 -8.36
N PHE A 44 13.22 -8.39 -9.32
CA PHE A 44 12.51 -9.65 -9.13
C PHE A 44 13.29 -10.70 -8.33
N GLU A 45 14.55 -10.43 -8.00
CA GLU A 45 15.31 -11.25 -7.04
C GLU A 45 14.92 -10.90 -5.59
N PHE A 46 14.39 -9.69 -5.36
CA PHE A 46 14.03 -9.19 -4.03
C PHE A 46 12.54 -9.31 -3.72
N ILE A 47 11.67 -9.27 -4.73
CA ILE A 47 10.23 -9.12 -4.50
C ILE A 47 9.39 -9.95 -5.47
N ASN A 48 8.32 -10.59 -4.97
CA ASN A 48 7.38 -11.34 -5.78
C ASN A 48 6.58 -10.41 -6.70
N LYS A 49 6.28 -10.88 -7.90
CA LYS A 49 5.51 -10.15 -8.90
C LYS A 49 4.11 -9.78 -8.38
N GLU A 50 3.43 -10.67 -7.67
CA GLU A 50 2.11 -10.39 -7.08
C GLU A 50 2.10 -9.16 -6.18
N LEU A 51 3.16 -8.97 -5.38
CA LEU A 51 3.29 -7.78 -4.54
C LEU A 51 3.49 -6.51 -5.36
N LEU A 52 3.96 -6.61 -6.62
CA LEU A 52 4.18 -5.49 -7.54
C LEU A 52 2.97 -5.18 -8.42
N ASP A 53 1.95 -6.04 -8.45
CA ASP A 53 0.71 -5.80 -9.20
C ASP A 53 -0.10 -4.65 -8.58
N TYR A 54 0.04 -4.41 -7.26
CA TYR A 54 -0.39 -3.16 -6.66
C TYR A 54 0.53 -2.00 -7.10
N TYR A 55 -0.07 -0.83 -7.41
CA TYR A 55 0.71 0.35 -7.81
C TYR A 55 1.60 0.87 -6.67
N PHE A 56 2.90 0.70 -6.86
CA PHE A 56 3.91 1.27 -5.99
C PHE A 56 4.69 2.39 -6.68
N THR A 57 4.95 3.48 -5.96
CA THR A 57 6.01 4.39 -6.37
C THR A 57 7.38 3.75 -6.12
N PRO A 58 8.44 4.12 -6.87
CA PRO A 58 9.78 3.57 -6.63
C PRO A 58 10.24 3.70 -5.17
N GLY A 59 9.90 4.83 -4.52
CA GLY A 59 10.22 5.05 -3.11
C GLY A 59 9.47 4.11 -2.15
N LYS A 60 8.22 3.73 -2.45
CA LYS A 60 7.48 2.73 -1.66
C LYS A 60 8.12 1.34 -1.79
N ILE A 61 8.51 0.93 -3.01
CA ILE A 61 9.19 -0.36 -3.24
C ILE A 61 10.53 -0.40 -2.50
N TYR A 62 11.30 0.68 -2.59
CA TYR A 62 12.58 0.76 -1.87
C TYR A 62 12.40 0.62 -0.35
N LYS A 63 11.40 1.29 0.23
CA LYS A 63 11.06 1.17 1.66
C LYS A 63 10.61 -0.24 2.02
N LEU A 64 9.83 -0.90 1.16
CA LEU A 64 9.40 -2.27 1.37
C LEU A 64 10.57 -3.24 1.39
N ILE A 65 11.52 -3.10 0.45
CA ILE A 65 12.76 -3.90 0.43
C ILE A 65 13.62 -3.63 1.68
N LYS A 66 13.71 -2.36 2.12
CA LYS A 66 14.43 -2.02 3.35
C LYS A 66 13.78 -2.70 4.56
N PHE A 67 12.48 -2.60 4.70
CA PHE A 67 11.71 -3.26 5.74
C PHE A 67 11.93 -4.78 5.73
N SER A 68 11.86 -5.42 4.55
CA SER A 68 12.07 -6.86 4.45
C SER A 68 13.46 -7.31 4.93
N LYS A 69 14.49 -6.50 4.65
CA LYS A 69 15.86 -6.78 5.12
C LYS A 69 16.00 -6.59 6.63
N GLU A 70 15.35 -5.57 7.19
CA GLU A 70 15.39 -5.28 8.63
C GLU A 70 14.71 -6.36 9.46
N PHE A 71 13.63 -6.95 8.95
CA PHE A 71 12.83 -7.98 9.64
C PHE A 71 13.09 -9.40 9.09
N GLU A 72 14.09 -9.58 8.23
CA GLU A 72 14.48 -10.88 7.65
C GLU A 72 13.35 -11.60 6.92
N ILE A 73 12.49 -10.84 6.19
CA ILE A 73 11.35 -11.37 5.46
C ILE A 73 11.73 -11.59 3.99
N SER A 74 11.51 -12.79 3.43
CA SER A 74 11.70 -13.08 2.01
C SER A 74 10.48 -12.61 1.20
N LEU A 75 10.51 -11.38 0.67
CA LEU A 75 9.43 -10.89 -0.20
C LEU A 75 9.38 -11.61 -1.56
N LYS A 76 10.43 -12.30 -1.95
CA LYS A 76 10.50 -13.05 -3.20
C LYS A 76 9.56 -14.26 -3.19
N ASP A 77 9.51 -14.95 -2.06
CA ASP A 77 8.79 -16.20 -1.90
C ASP A 77 7.43 -16.03 -1.22
N THR A 78 7.07 -14.78 -0.89
CA THR A 78 5.86 -14.46 -0.14
C THR A 78 4.79 -13.90 -1.09
N SER A 79 3.61 -14.52 -1.14
CA SER A 79 2.44 -14.02 -1.84
C SER A 79 1.84 -12.80 -1.14
N LEU A 80 0.93 -12.07 -1.83
CA LEU A 80 0.22 -10.93 -1.22
C LEU A 80 -0.57 -11.35 0.03
N HIS A 81 -1.28 -12.49 -0.05
CA HIS A 81 -2.04 -13.06 1.06
C HIS A 81 -1.15 -13.36 2.27
N GLU A 82 -0.03 -14.07 2.04
CA GLU A 82 0.92 -14.42 3.11
C GLU A 82 1.56 -13.18 3.72
N PHE A 83 1.88 -12.18 2.90
CA PHE A 83 2.48 -10.94 3.39
C PHE A 83 1.52 -10.14 4.28
N ILE A 84 0.25 -9.99 3.89
CA ILE A 84 -0.76 -9.34 4.73
C ILE A 84 -0.96 -10.14 6.02
N SER A 85 -1.07 -11.47 5.93
CA SER A 85 -1.20 -12.37 7.08
C SER A 85 -0.04 -12.22 8.07
N LEU A 86 1.20 -12.16 7.55
CA LEU A 86 2.41 -11.96 8.34
C LEU A 86 2.42 -10.60 9.04
N ILE A 87 2.08 -9.51 8.34
CA ILE A 87 2.02 -8.16 8.93
C ILE A 87 1.05 -8.12 10.10
N ILE A 88 -0.12 -8.74 9.96
CA ILE A 88 -1.16 -8.76 11.01
C ILE A 88 -0.71 -9.64 12.17
N ARG A 89 -0.21 -10.85 11.91
CA ARG A 89 0.19 -11.82 12.92
C ARG A 89 1.32 -11.30 13.81
N GLU A 90 2.36 -10.74 13.20
CA GLU A 90 3.54 -10.23 13.91
C GLU A 90 3.38 -8.76 14.36
N SER A 91 2.21 -8.16 14.10
CA SER A 91 1.88 -6.78 14.43
C SER A 91 2.91 -5.76 13.92
N TYR A 92 3.46 -5.98 12.70
CA TYR A 92 4.44 -5.08 12.10
C TYR A 92 3.89 -3.69 11.83
N TYR A 93 2.58 -3.54 11.64
CA TYR A 93 1.92 -2.25 11.53
C TYR A 93 2.05 -1.37 12.79
N LYS A 94 2.31 -1.97 13.96
CA LYS A 94 2.61 -1.25 15.22
C LYS A 94 4.09 -0.86 15.32
N LYS A 95 4.98 -1.57 14.61
CA LYS A 95 6.44 -1.41 14.70
C LYS A 95 7.01 -0.45 13.65
N ASP A 96 6.36 -0.36 12.48
CA ASP A 96 6.81 0.46 11.36
C ASP A 96 5.68 1.31 10.77
N ASN A 97 5.88 2.64 10.76
CA ASN A 97 4.88 3.59 10.27
C ASN A 97 4.59 3.45 8.77
N PHE A 98 5.56 3.06 7.95
CA PHE A 98 5.32 2.86 6.53
C PHE A 98 4.41 1.65 6.31
N ILE A 99 4.67 0.55 7.03
CA ILE A 99 3.84 -0.67 6.98
C ILE A 99 2.44 -0.40 7.53
N ARG A 100 2.30 0.43 8.58
CA ARG A 100 1.00 0.82 9.12
C ARG A 100 0.08 1.46 8.08
N TYR A 101 0.61 2.31 7.21
CA TYR A 101 -0.18 2.91 6.13
C TYR A 101 -0.31 1.98 4.92
N LEU A 102 0.73 1.23 4.62
CA LEU A 102 0.75 0.34 3.46
C LEU A 102 -0.26 -0.80 3.58
N ILE A 103 -0.46 -1.36 4.77
CA ILE A 103 -1.35 -2.51 4.97
C ILE A 103 -2.79 -2.21 4.53
N PHE A 104 -3.29 -1.01 4.77
CA PHE A 104 -4.64 -0.61 4.31
C PHE A 104 -4.73 -0.64 2.79
N ASP A 105 -3.72 -0.12 2.10
CA ASP A 105 -3.67 -0.09 0.64
C ASP A 105 -3.59 -1.53 0.07
N LEU A 106 -2.84 -2.42 0.73
CA LEU A 106 -2.73 -3.83 0.35
C LEU A 106 -4.03 -4.61 0.59
N ILE A 107 -4.72 -4.36 1.70
CA ILE A 107 -6.03 -4.97 2.00
C ILE A 107 -7.06 -4.50 0.96
N GLU A 108 -7.13 -3.20 0.66
CA GLU A 108 -8.02 -2.68 -0.37
C GLU A 108 -7.76 -3.36 -1.72
N HIS A 109 -6.50 -3.49 -2.13
CA HIS A 109 -6.12 -4.17 -3.36
C HIS A 109 -6.53 -5.64 -3.35
N TYR A 110 -6.23 -6.37 -2.28
CA TYR A 110 -6.62 -7.76 -2.11
C TYR A 110 -8.13 -7.97 -2.18
N LEU A 111 -8.91 -7.07 -1.56
CA LEU A 111 -10.37 -7.12 -1.60
C LEU A 111 -10.90 -6.90 -3.02
N ILE A 112 -10.34 -5.95 -3.77
CA ILE A 112 -10.75 -5.67 -5.15
C ILE A 112 -10.59 -6.91 -6.03
N ASP A 113 -9.49 -7.64 -5.90
CA ASP A 113 -9.23 -8.86 -6.66
C ASP A 113 -10.15 -10.04 -6.29
N LYS A 114 -10.76 -9.99 -5.08
CA LYS A 114 -11.64 -11.05 -4.56
C LYS A 114 -13.13 -10.70 -4.62
N ILE A 115 -13.50 -9.51 -5.09
CA ILE A 115 -14.90 -9.10 -5.18
C ILE A 115 -15.67 -10.08 -6.07
N SER A 116 -16.76 -10.65 -5.50
CA SER A 116 -17.78 -11.42 -6.20
C SER A 116 -19.17 -10.85 -5.89
N LEU A 117 -20.14 -11.13 -6.74
CA LEU A 117 -21.52 -10.66 -6.54
C LEU A 117 -22.14 -11.17 -5.23
N GLU A 118 -21.72 -12.33 -4.77
CA GLU A 118 -22.26 -12.98 -3.56
C GLU A 118 -21.81 -12.30 -2.27
N ASN A 119 -20.66 -11.60 -2.27
CA ASN A 119 -20.04 -11.05 -1.07
C ASN A 119 -20.04 -9.52 -1.02
N THR A 120 -20.77 -8.84 -1.90
CA THR A 120 -20.74 -7.38 -2.07
C THR A 120 -20.98 -6.61 -0.75
N ASN A 121 -21.89 -7.08 0.11
CA ASN A 121 -22.19 -6.43 1.38
C ASN A 121 -21.01 -6.47 2.35
N LEU A 122 -20.31 -7.60 2.45
CA LEU A 122 -19.13 -7.75 3.31
C LEU A 122 -17.97 -6.84 2.82
N PHE A 123 -17.73 -6.80 1.51
CA PHE A 123 -16.71 -5.92 0.92
C PHE A 123 -17.02 -4.45 1.19
N ASN A 124 -18.27 -4.00 0.94
CA ASN A 124 -18.68 -2.63 1.21
C ASN A 124 -18.52 -2.25 2.69
N HIS A 125 -18.84 -3.18 3.60
CA HIS A 125 -18.66 -2.97 5.03
C HIS A 125 -17.18 -2.74 5.37
N LEU A 126 -16.27 -3.61 4.88
CA LEU A 126 -14.83 -3.49 5.13
C LEU A 126 -14.23 -2.23 4.50
N PHE A 127 -14.59 -1.88 3.26
CA PHE A 127 -14.14 -0.62 2.65
C PHE A 127 -14.55 0.60 3.49
N LYS A 128 -15.80 0.62 3.98
CA LYS A 128 -16.28 1.70 4.85
C LYS A 128 -15.53 1.72 6.19
N GLN A 129 -15.23 0.57 6.76
CA GLN A 129 -14.41 0.50 7.98
C GLN A 129 -12.99 1.02 7.74
N ILE A 130 -12.34 0.63 6.63
CA ILE A 130 -11.01 1.13 6.25
C ILE A 130 -11.04 2.65 6.11
N GLU A 131 -12.03 3.20 5.38
CA GLU A 131 -12.18 4.65 5.21
C GLU A 131 -12.36 5.37 6.55
N ASN A 132 -13.24 4.86 7.40
CA ASN A 132 -13.48 5.43 8.74
C ASN A 132 -12.23 5.36 9.62
N THR A 133 -11.51 4.24 9.62
CA THR A 133 -10.28 4.07 10.38
C THR A 133 -9.21 5.06 9.93
N LYS A 134 -9.01 5.22 8.62
CA LYS A 134 -8.09 6.22 8.05
C LYS A 134 -8.52 7.66 8.38
N LYS A 135 -9.81 7.97 8.31
CA LYS A 135 -10.33 9.34 8.47
C LYS A 135 -10.39 9.81 9.90
N PHE A 136 -10.78 8.92 10.81
CA PHE A 136 -11.01 9.24 12.21
C PHE A 136 -9.92 8.73 13.14
N ASN A 137 -8.85 8.13 12.57
CA ASN A 137 -7.75 7.52 13.31
C ASN A 137 -8.24 6.53 14.38
N LEU A 138 -9.18 5.67 13.98
CA LEU A 138 -9.73 4.63 14.87
C LEU A 138 -8.70 3.52 15.09
N ASP A 139 -8.98 2.66 16.09
CA ASP A 139 -8.17 1.47 16.33
C ASP A 139 -8.25 0.51 15.11
N GLU A 140 -7.10 0.26 14.53
CA GLU A 140 -6.95 -0.63 13.37
C GLU A 140 -7.02 -2.12 13.72
N GLU A 141 -6.85 -2.49 14.99
CA GLU A 141 -6.74 -3.88 15.41
C GLU A 141 -8.04 -4.66 15.17
N ALA A 142 -9.19 -4.06 15.50
CA ALA A 142 -10.50 -4.67 15.26
C ALA A 142 -10.73 -4.95 13.77
N LEU A 143 -10.38 -4.01 12.89
CA LEU A 143 -10.48 -4.16 11.44
C LEU A 143 -9.58 -5.29 10.93
N PHE A 144 -8.33 -5.37 11.40
CA PHE A 144 -7.41 -6.42 10.96
C PHE A 144 -7.81 -7.82 11.45
N ILE A 145 -8.38 -7.93 12.65
CA ILE A 145 -8.94 -9.18 13.17
C ILE A 145 -10.14 -9.63 12.31
N GLU A 146 -11.05 -8.71 12.00
CA GLU A 146 -12.20 -9.01 11.15
C GLU A 146 -11.78 -9.41 9.74
N PHE A 147 -10.85 -8.67 9.13
CA PHE A 147 -10.29 -9.03 7.82
C PHE A 147 -9.63 -10.42 7.84
N LYS A 148 -8.80 -10.69 8.85
CA LYS A 148 -8.13 -11.99 9.00
C LYS A 148 -9.15 -13.13 9.10
N THR A 149 -10.19 -12.96 9.91
CA THR A 149 -11.21 -13.99 10.13
C THR A 149 -11.99 -14.30 8.85
N ASN A 150 -12.33 -13.29 8.07
CA ASN A 150 -13.17 -13.45 6.89
C ASN A 150 -12.41 -13.85 5.61
N PHE A 151 -11.11 -13.52 5.50
CA PHE A 151 -10.38 -13.65 4.24
C PHE A 151 -9.05 -14.40 4.33
N LEU A 152 -8.44 -14.50 5.51
CA LEU A 152 -7.14 -15.13 5.65
C LEU A 152 -7.17 -16.48 6.35
N ASN A 153 -8.27 -16.85 7.02
CA ASN A 153 -8.42 -18.12 7.71
C ASN A 153 -9.31 -19.13 6.93
N GLY A 154 -9.55 -18.87 5.64
CA GLY A 154 -10.31 -19.73 4.75
C GLY A 154 -9.48 -20.86 4.18
#